data_ac7697975be29517a65b40cb4e372028
#
_entry.id   ac7697975be29517a65b40cb4e372028
#
_cell.length_a   1.000
_cell.length_b   1.000
_cell.length_c   1.000
_cell.angle_alpha   90.00
_cell.angle_beta   90.00
_cell.angle_gamma   90.00
#
_symmetry.space_group_name_H-M   'P 1'
#
loop_
_entity.id
_entity.type
_entity.pdbx_description
1 polymer ?
#
loop_
_entity_poly.entity_id
_entity_poly.type
_entity_poly.pdbx_seq_one_letter_code
_entity_poly.pdbx_strand_id
1 'polypeptide(L)'
;FKGFYKLSSKIPIKNIYYMLSYVYQILNQDAYRKMATEEFENLADMFSAILQKGIESQLKRYLNREYVLEKDSLSALRGKIEISDSINQLSFLNKRFVCSYDEFSIDSYMNRILKTTMSFMLKVEIPSFRKHQLRKLLYHFETVQILDIHRINWNFKYNKNTQTYRMLMGICYLFLNGLLQTQSNGSIK
;
A
#
# COMPACT_ATOMS: atom_id res chain seq x y z
N PHE A 1 -1.40 6.52 -22.18
CA PHE A 1 -1.75 7.40 -21.06
C PHE A 1 -0.80 8.60 -21.01
N LYS A 2 -1.14 9.65 -21.79
CA LYS A 2 -0.54 10.98 -21.73
C LYS A 2 -1.35 11.78 -20.73
N GLY A 3 -0.91 11.90 -19.48
CA GLY A 3 -1.75 12.59 -18.50
C GLY A 3 -1.09 13.08 -17.23
N PHE A 4 0.22 12.96 -17.07
CA PHE A 4 0.90 13.87 -16.16
C PHE A 4 1.29 15.09 -16.96
N TYR A 5 0.46 16.14 -16.88
CA TYR A 5 0.85 17.44 -17.36
C TYR A 5 2.23 17.71 -16.80
N LYS A 6 3.17 18.08 -17.67
CA LYS A 6 4.33 18.87 -17.32
C LYS A 6 3.77 20.18 -16.74
N LEU A 7 3.27 20.13 -15.51
CA LEU A 7 3.15 21.30 -14.70
C LEU A 7 4.57 21.79 -14.62
N SER A 8 4.89 22.82 -15.38
CA SER A 8 5.95 23.73 -15.06
C SER A 8 5.54 24.32 -13.71
N SER A 9 5.71 23.52 -12.66
CA SER A 9 5.32 23.91 -11.32
C SER A 9 6.23 25.08 -10.98
N LYS A 10 5.62 26.20 -10.62
CA LYS A 10 6.35 27.36 -10.06
C LYS A 10 7.21 26.93 -8.85
N ILE A 11 7.00 25.74 -8.33
CA ILE A 11 7.73 25.15 -7.18
C ILE A 11 8.57 23.98 -7.69
N PRO A 12 9.89 24.00 -7.56
CA PRO A 12 10.75 22.86 -7.86
C PRO A 12 10.33 21.61 -7.06
N ILE A 13 10.38 20.43 -7.68
CA ILE A 13 10.03 19.15 -7.03
C ILE A 13 10.83 18.96 -5.75
N LYS A 14 12.09 19.39 -5.74
CA LYS A 14 12.96 19.36 -4.56
C LYS A 14 12.37 20.11 -3.36
N ASN A 15 11.71 21.24 -3.58
CA ASN A 15 11.05 21.98 -2.51
C ASN A 15 9.84 21.21 -1.95
N ILE A 16 9.09 20.53 -2.80
CA ILE A 16 7.99 19.66 -2.37
C ILE A 16 8.53 18.50 -1.51
N TYR A 17 9.65 17.91 -1.91
CA TYR A 17 10.32 16.90 -1.10
C TYR A 17 10.69 17.43 0.30
N TYR A 18 11.29 18.63 0.41
CA TYR A 18 11.61 19.23 1.69
C TYR A 18 10.38 19.54 2.55
N MET A 19 9.29 20.01 1.95
CA MET A 19 8.04 20.25 2.65
C MET A 19 7.46 18.94 3.23
N LEU A 20 7.41 17.88 2.43
CA LEU A 20 6.98 16.56 2.89
C LEU A 20 7.91 16.00 3.97
N SER A 21 9.20 16.18 3.79
CA SER A 21 10.22 15.76 4.76
C SER A 21 10.05 16.43 6.12
N TYR A 22 9.68 17.70 6.12
CA TYR A 22 9.39 18.46 7.34
C TYR A 22 8.10 17.95 8.00
N VAL A 23 6.99 17.82 7.25
CA VAL A 23 5.68 17.38 7.76
C VAL A 23 5.77 15.99 8.38
N TYR A 24 6.49 15.07 7.75
CA TYR A 24 6.61 13.68 8.21
C TYR A 24 7.88 13.41 9.03
N GLN A 25 8.69 14.44 9.32
CA GLN A 25 9.95 14.32 10.07
C GLN A 25 10.91 13.26 9.49
N ILE A 26 10.92 13.11 8.16
CA ILE A 26 11.66 12.06 7.46
C ILE A 26 13.17 12.33 7.50
N LEU A 27 13.60 13.59 7.51
CA LEU A 27 15.03 14.00 7.46
C LEU A 27 15.84 13.51 8.68
N ASN A 28 15.17 13.08 9.73
CA ASN A 28 15.84 12.48 10.90
C ASN A 28 16.30 11.03 10.64
N GLN A 29 15.94 10.44 9.50
CA GLN A 29 16.33 9.09 9.13
C GLN A 29 17.39 9.13 8.03
N ASP A 30 18.55 8.50 8.24
CA ASP A 30 19.67 8.52 7.30
C ASP A 30 19.32 8.04 5.88
N ALA A 31 18.34 7.13 5.79
CA ALA A 31 17.85 6.64 4.51
C ALA A 31 17.28 7.74 3.59
N TYR A 32 16.70 8.80 4.18
CA TYR A 32 16.08 9.90 3.44
C TYR A 32 17.01 11.11 3.25
N ARG A 33 18.07 11.24 4.05
CA ARG A 33 19.05 12.34 3.87
C ARG A 33 19.71 12.27 2.50
N LYS A 34 20.04 11.06 2.04
CA LYS A 34 20.63 10.85 0.71
C LYS A 34 19.70 11.22 -0.43
N MET A 35 18.38 11.06 -0.24
CA MET A 35 17.39 11.43 -1.25
C MET A 35 17.26 12.94 -1.46
N ALA A 36 17.65 13.76 -0.48
CA ALA A 36 17.65 15.21 -0.62
C ALA A 36 18.60 15.71 -1.73
N THR A 37 19.59 14.90 -2.11
CA THR A 37 20.54 15.19 -3.21
C THR A 37 20.14 14.53 -4.54
N GLU A 38 19.12 13.67 -4.55
CA GLU A 38 18.62 13.03 -5.77
C GLU A 38 17.84 14.03 -6.63
N GLU A 39 17.97 13.91 -7.95
CA GLU A 39 17.13 14.61 -8.90
C GLU A 39 15.98 13.68 -9.31
N PHE A 40 14.76 14.21 -9.31
CA PHE A 40 13.57 13.50 -9.69
C PHE A 40 13.02 14.03 -11.01
N GLU A 41 12.68 13.12 -11.92
CA GLU A 41 12.12 13.49 -13.24
C GLU A 41 10.73 14.14 -13.10
N ASN A 42 9.93 13.64 -12.17
CA ASN A 42 8.58 14.12 -11.91
C ASN A 42 8.10 13.78 -10.49
N LEU A 43 6.91 14.26 -10.11
CA LEU A 43 6.35 14.00 -8.77
C LEU A 43 6.09 12.51 -8.52
N ALA A 44 5.71 11.74 -9.54
CA ALA A 44 5.47 10.32 -9.40
C ALA A 44 6.77 9.55 -9.10
N ASP A 45 7.90 9.96 -9.72
CA ASP A 45 9.22 9.42 -9.42
C ASP A 45 9.60 9.73 -7.96
N MET A 46 9.43 10.97 -7.50
CA MET A 46 9.70 11.36 -6.12
C MET A 46 8.85 10.54 -5.13
N PHE A 47 7.52 10.42 -5.36
CA PHE A 47 6.66 9.63 -4.49
C PHE A 47 7.05 8.15 -4.49
N SER A 48 7.42 7.60 -5.65
CA SER A 48 7.87 6.20 -5.76
C SER A 48 9.16 5.96 -4.98
N ALA A 49 10.09 6.91 -5.00
CA ALA A 49 11.33 6.85 -4.25
C ALA A 49 11.09 6.87 -2.74
N ILE A 50 10.25 7.78 -2.25
CA ILE A 50 9.91 7.87 -0.82
C ILE A 50 9.19 6.59 -0.37
N LEU A 51 8.21 6.14 -1.15
CA LEU A 51 7.45 4.91 -0.83
C LEU A 51 8.36 3.69 -0.80
N GLN A 52 9.23 3.54 -1.79
CA GLN A 52 10.22 2.46 -1.84
C GLN A 52 11.05 2.41 -0.56
N LYS A 53 11.71 3.52 -0.19
CA LYS A 53 12.54 3.59 1.02
C LYS A 53 11.77 3.29 2.29
N GLY A 54 10.55 3.80 2.38
CA GLY A 54 9.67 3.54 3.52
C GLY A 54 9.28 2.07 3.64
N ILE A 55 8.90 1.42 2.55
CA ILE A 55 8.57 -0.01 2.53
C ILE A 55 9.81 -0.86 2.84
N GLU A 56 10.98 -0.57 2.26
CA GLU A 56 12.23 -1.25 2.59
C GLU A 56 12.55 -1.17 4.10
N SER A 57 12.29 -0.01 4.71
CA SER A 57 12.44 0.16 6.16
C SER A 57 11.43 -0.67 6.96
N GLN A 58 10.17 -0.77 6.48
CA GLN A 58 9.16 -1.61 7.13
C GLN A 58 9.47 -3.09 6.99
N LEU A 59 9.94 -3.55 5.84
CA LEU A 59 10.33 -4.95 5.64
C LEU A 59 11.42 -5.40 6.63
N LYS A 60 12.34 -4.51 6.99
CA LYS A 60 13.36 -4.79 8.03
C LYS A 60 12.78 -4.93 9.43
N ARG A 61 11.61 -4.32 9.69
CA ARG A 61 10.91 -4.33 10.98
C ARG A 61 9.69 -5.26 11.00
N TYR A 62 9.47 -6.00 9.92
CA TYR A 62 8.27 -6.74 9.57
C TYR A 62 7.08 -5.85 9.19
N LEU A 63 6.33 -6.31 8.18
CA LEU A 63 5.08 -5.67 7.76
C LEU A 63 4.04 -5.75 8.88
N ASN A 64 3.15 -4.75 8.92
CA ASN A 64 2.02 -4.76 9.83
C ASN A 64 1.19 -6.03 9.63
N ARG A 65 0.78 -6.62 10.74
CA ARG A 65 -0.12 -7.78 10.74
C ARG A 65 -1.35 -7.48 11.57
N GLU A 66 -2.46 -8.00 11.12
CA GLU A 66 -3.75 -7.87 11.79
C GLU A 66 -4.41 -9.25 11.88
N TYR A 67 -5.25 -9.43 12.89
CA TYR A 67 -6.09 -10.62 12.95
C TYR A 67 -7.22 -10.44 11.94
N VAL A 68 -7.28 -11.35 10.97
CA VAL A 68 -8.34 -11.43 9.95
C VAL A 68 -9.14 -12.68 10.22
N LEU A 69 -10.47 -12.54 10.26
CA LEU A 69 -11.35 -13.69 10.40
C LEU A 69 -11.38 -14.45 9.07
N GLU A 70 -10.80 -15.65 9.08
CA GLU A 70 -10.81 -16.56 7.95
C GLU A 70 -11.89 -17.61 8.13
N LYS A 71 -12.45 -18.08 7.01
CA LYS A 71 -13.45 -19.12 7.00
C LYS A 71 -13.12 -20.14 5.93
N ASP A 72 -12.83 -21.37 6.36
CA ASP A 72 -12.34 -22.41 5.48
C ASP A 72 -12.91 -23.78 5.84
N SER A 73 -12.93 -24.67 4.85
CA SER A 73 -13.29 -26.08 5.04
C SER A 73 -12.03 -26.88 5.35
N LEU A 74 -11.89 -27.31 6.61
CA LEU A 74 -10.69 -27.94 7.14
C LEU A 74 -10.94 -29.40 7.53
N SER A 75 -9.91 -30.24 7.42
CA SER A 75 -9.93 -31.63 7.89
C SER A 75 -9.68 -31.75 9.40
N ALA A 76 -9.13 -30.71 10.01
CA ALA A 76 -8.94 -30.61 11.47
C ALA A 76 -9.70 -29.37 11.98
N LEU A 77 -10.21 -29.46 13.20
CA LEU A 77 -10.93 -28.35 13.83
C LEU A 77 -9.98 -27.21 14.18
N ARG A 78 -10.34 -25.99 13.77
CA ARG A 78 -9.62 -24.76 14.11
C ARG A 78 -10.65 -23.65 14.38
N GLY A 79 -10.53 -23.00 15.52
CA GLY A 79 -11.45 -21.94 15.93
C GLY A 79 -12.89 -22.45 16.16
N LYS A 80 -13.86 -21.74 15.60
CA LYS A 80 -15.29 -22.03 15.75
C LYS A 80 -15.82 -22.82 14.55
N ILE A 81 -16.58 -23.88 14.81
CA ILE A 81 -17.25 -24.65 13.74
C ILE A 81 -18.51 -23.89 13.31
N GLU A 82 -18.65 -23.66 12.02
CA GLU A 82 -19.85 -23.12 11.39
C GLU A 82 -20.72 -24.26 10.88
N ILE A 83 -21.58 -24.78 11.79
CA ILE A 83 -22.38 -26.01 11.55
C ILE A 83 -23.30 -25.83 10.34
N SER A 84 -24.03 -24.72 10.27
CA SER A 84 -24.97 -24.44 9.16
C SER A 84 -24.26 -24.46 7.81
N ASP A 85 -23.07 -23.87 7.72
CA ASP A 85 -22.29 -23.82 6.47
C ASP A 85 -21.69 -25.20 6.14
N SER A 86 -21.28 -25.93 7.18
CA SER A 86 -20.80 -27.31 7.01
C SER A 86 -21.88 -28.24 6.45
N ILE A 87 -23.13 -28.04 6.85
CA ILE A 87 -24.27 -28.77 6.31
C ILE A 87 -24.58 -28.32 4.88
N ASN A 88 -24.70 -27.00 4.66
CA ASN A 88 -25.03 -26.44 3.34
C ASN A 88 -23.99 -26.81 2.26
N GLN A 89 -22.72 -26.89 2.63
CA GLN A 89 -21.63 -27.28 1.73
C GLN A 89 -21.40 -28.81 1.68
N LEU A 90 -22.18 -29.59 2.43
CA LEU A 90 -22.00 -31.04 2.57
C LEU A 90 -20.54 -31.42 2.95
N SER A 91 -19.85 -30.56 3.69
CA SER A 91 -18.43 -30.75 3.99
C SER A 91 -18.17 -31.97 4.88
N PHE A 92 -19.15 -32.38 5.69
CA PHE A 92 -19.07 -33.61 6.50
C PHE A 92 -18.90 -34.88 5.66
N LEU A 93 -19.48 -34.94 4.44
CA LEU A 93 -19.31 -36.09 3.54
C LEU A 93 -17.83 -36.27 3.15
N ASN A 94 -17.08 -35.18 3.09
CA ASN A 94 -15.67 -35.18 2.77
C ASN A 94 -14.78 -35.20 4.05
N LYS A 95 -15.35 -35.53 5.23
CA LYS A 95 -14.64 -35.50 6.52
C LYS A 95 -13.99 -34.14 6.81
N ARG A 96 -14.66 -33.03 6.45
CA ARG A 96 -14.21 -31.66 6.65
C ARG A 96 -15.27 -30.88 7.42
N PHE A 97 -14.84 -29.83 8.07
CA PHE A 97 -15.68 -28.91 8.81
C PHE A 97 -15.42 -27.48 8.34
N VAL A 98 -16.46 -26.70 8.11
CA VAL A 98 -16.30 -25.27 7.89
C VAL A 98 -16.02 -24.62 9.24
N CYS A 99 -14.83 -24.03 9.36
CA CYS A 99 -14.39 -23.37 10.59
C CYS A 99 -14.14 -21.89 10.32
N SER A 100 -14.49 -21.04 11.29
CA SER A 100 -14.08 -19.66 11.36
C SER A 100 -13.01 -19.48 12.43
N TYR A 101 -11.89 -18.83 12.08
CA TYR A 101 -10.75 -18.64 12.97
C TYR A 101 -10.02 -17.35 12.66
N ASP A 102 -9.37 -16.78 13.68
CA ASP A 102 -8.53 -15.62 13.50
C ASP A 102 -7.16 -16.03 12.95
N GLU A 103 -6.78 -15.47 11.80
CA GLU A 103 -5.45 -15.62 11.20
C GLU A 103 -4.64 -14.34 11.36
N PHE A 104 -3.42 -14.44 11.91
CA PHE A 104 -2.51 -13.30 12.03
C PHE A 104 -1.81 -13.05 10.70
N SER A 105 -2.47 -12.29 9.84
CA SER A 105 -2.13 -12.13 8.43
C SER A 105 -1.39 -10.81 8.16
N ILE A 106 -0.51 -10.81 7.15
CA ILE A 106 0.05 -9.59 6.57
C ILE A 106 -0.96 -8.87 5.65
N ASP A 107 -2.10 -9.47 5.35
CA ASP A 107 -3.16 -8.87 4.53
C ASP A 107 -3.95 -7.81 5.32
N SER A 108 -3.22 -6.94 6.04
CA SER A 108 -3.78 -5.82 6.77
C SER A 108 -4.24 -4.70 5.83
N TYR A 109 -5.19 -3.89 6.27
CA TYR A 109 -5.74 -2.82 5.46
C TYR A 109 -4.69 -1.83 4.96
N MET A 110 -3.72 -1.48 5.81
CA MET A 110 -2.61 -0.59 5.42
C MET A 110 -1.71 -1.24 4.36
N ASN A 111 -1.42 -2.53 4.45
CA ASN A 111 -0.61 -3.24 3.45
C ASN A 111 -1.35 -3.38 2.12
N ARG A 112 -2.67 -3.55 2.14
CA ARG A 112 -3.52 -3.53 0.93
C ARG A 112 -3.40 -2.19 0.20
N ILE A 113 -3.39 -1.06 0.93
CA ILE A 113 -3.18 0.27 0.35
C ILE A 113 -1.78 0.39 -0.26
N LEU A 114 -0.73 -0.07 0.43
CA LEU A 114 0.64 -0.06 -0.09
C LEU A 114 0.74 -0.84 -1.39
N LYS A 115 0.20 -2.08 -1.43
CA LYS A 115 0.17 -2.90 -2.64
C LYS A 115 -0.57 -2.22 -3.78
N THR A 116 -1.76 -1.68 -3.48
CA THR A 116 -2.57 -0.96 -4.46
C THR A 116 -1.79 0.21 -5.04
N THR A 117 -1.20 1.05 -4.20
CA THR A 117 -0.42 2.22 -4.62
C THR A 117 0.77 1.83 -5.50
N MET A 118 1.56 0.82 -5.08
CA MET A 118 2.68 0.33 -5.89
C MET A 118 2.22 -0.19 -7.25
N SER A 119 1.11 -0.92 -7.29
CA SER A 119 0.54 -1.46 -8.54
C SER A 119 0.11 -0.34 -9.50
N PHE A 120 -0.41 0.77 -8.98
CA PHE A 120 -0.73 1.95 -9.77
C PHE A 120 0.53 2.71 -10.21
N MET A 121 1.56 2.82 -9.35
CA MET A 121 2.84 3.45 -9.72
C MET A 121 3.51 2.75 -10.90
N LEU A 122 3.35 1.45 -11.05
CA LEU A 122 3.88 0.73 -12.23
C LEU A 122 3.21 1.12 -13.55
N LYS A 123 1.99 1.69 -13.51
CA LYS A 123 1.22 2.11 -14.70
C LYS A 123 1.53 3.54 -15.13
N VAL A 124 2.16 4.35 -14.26
CA VAL A 124 2.52 5.73 -14.57
C VAL A 124 3.94 5.83 -15.13
N GLU A 125 4.27 7.02 -15.67
CA GLU A 125 5.58 7.29 -16.21
C GLU A 125 6.57 7.62 -15.08
N ILE A 126 7.38 6.63 -14.74
CA ILE A 126 8.49 6.71 -13.79
C ILE A 126 9.70 5.97 -14.37
N PRO A 127 10.94 6.27 -13.92
CA PRO A 127 12.14 5.63 -14.43
C PRO A 127 12.10 4.10 -14.34
N SER A 128 12.67 3.42 -15.32
CA SER A 128 12.65 1.95 -15.42
C SER A 128 13.25 1.26 -14.21
N PHE A 129 14.31 1.83 -13.63
CA PHE A 129 14.94 1.28 -12.43
C PHE A 129 13.98 1.34 -11.22
N ARG A 130 13.15 2.40 -11.07
CA ARG A 130 12.12 2.50 -10.04
C ARG A 130 11.06 1.42 -10.22
N LYS A 131 10.58 1.22 -11.45
CA LYS A 131 9.63 0.12 -11.76
C LYS A 131 10.18 -1.23 -11.34
N HIS A 132 11.46 -1.49 -11.64
CA HIS A 132 12.12 -2.73 -11.25
C HIS A 132 12.15 -2.91 -9.72
N GLN A 133 12.50 -1.86 -9.00
CA GLN A 133 12.53 -1.89 -7.53
C GLN A 133 11.14 -2.11 -6.92
N LEU A 134 10.12 -1.41 -7.42
CA LEU A 134 8.74 -1.61 -6.98
C LEU A 134 8.24 -3.03 -7.22
N ARG A 135 8.60 -3.66 -8.37
CA ARG A 135 8.27 -5.07 -8.63
C ARG A 135 8.91 -6.01 -7.62
N LYS A 136 10.17 -5.77 -7.23
CA LYS A 136 10.83 -6.55 -6.17
C LYS A 136 10.10 -6.42 -4.83
N LEU A 137 9.67 -5.22 -4.49
CA LEU A 137 8.91 -5.01 -3.25
C LEU A 137 7.54 -5.68 -3.29
N LEU A 138 6.85 -5.66 -4.43
CA LEU A 138 5.54 -6.30 -4.59
C LEU A 138 5.56 -7.80 -4.32
N TYR A 139 6.69 -8.48 -4.52
CA TYR A 139 6.84 -9.89 -4.18
C TYR A 139 6.55 -10.16 -2.69
N HIS A 140 6.93 -9.25 -1.80
CA HIS A 140 6.64 -9.37 -0.36
C HIS A 140 5.16 -9.16 0.00
N PHE A 141 4.35 -8.72 -0.96
CA PHE A 141 2.91 -8.46 -0.82
C PHE A 141 2.07 -9.46 -1.65
N GLU A 142 2.62 -10.60 -2.04
CA GLU A 142 1.93 -11.55 -2.93
C GLU A 142 0.56 -11.95 -2.39
N THR A 143 0.48 -12.32 -1.11
CA THR A 143 -0.76 -12.74 -0.43
C THR A 143 -1.67 -11.58 -0.02
N VAL A 144 -1.23 -10.33 -0.16
CA VAL A 144 -2.01 -9.14 0.19
C VAL A 144 -2.97 -8.80 -0.94
N GLN A 145 -4.22 -8.47 -0.64
CA GLN A 145 -5.23 -8.12 -1.62
C GLN A 145 -5.06 -6.68 -2.15
N ILE A 146 -5.56 -6.41 -3.36
CA ILE A 146 -5.64 -5.08 -3.94
C ILE A 146 -7.00 -4.47 -3.62
N LEU A 147 -7.04 -3.18 -3.31
CA LEU A 147 -8.26 -2.43 -3.02
C LEU A 147 -8.75 -1.65 -4.24
N ASP A 148 -10.06 -1.41 -4.28
CA ASP A 148 -10.63 -0.38 -5.14
C ASP A 148 -10.25 1.01 -4.60
N ILE A 149 -9.55 1.81 -5.42
CA ILE A 149 -9.05 3.14 -5.03
C ILE A 149 -10.15 4.12 -4.63
N HIS A 150 -11.37 3.96 -5.20
CA HIS A 150 -12.52 4.82 -4.91
C HIS A 150 -13.17 4.52 -3.55
N ARG A 151 -12.85 3.36 -2.96
CA ARG A 151 -13.43 2.88 -1.70
C ARG A 151 -12.45 2.89 -0.53
N ILE A 152 -11.27 3.48 -0.71
CA ILE A 152 -10.28 3.54 0.36
C ILE A 152 -10.73 4.50 1.45
N ASN A 153 -10.85 3.99 2.67
CA ASN A 153 -11.06 4.80 3.86
C ASN A 153 -9.70 5.27 4.41
N TRP A 154 -9.49 6.57 4.45
CA TRP A 154 -8.23 7.19 4.89
C TRP A 154 -8.22 7.58 6.37
N ASN A 155 -9.24 7.20 7.13
CA ASN A 155 -9.31 7.49 8.56
C ASN A 155 -8.62 6.39 9.38
N PHE A 156 -7.33 6.58 9.66
CA PHE A 156 -6.52 5.61 10.41
C PHE A 156 -6.30 6.05 11.84
N LYS A 157 -6.38 5.08 12.77
CA LYS A 157 -5.86 5.22 14.13
C LYS A 157 -4.49 4.55 14.18
N TYR A 158 -3.46 5.33 14.49
CA TYR A 158 -2.09 4.82 14.60
C TYR A 158 -1.77 4.51 16.04
N ASN A 159 -1.16 3.34 16.28
CA ASN A 159 -0.59 2.93 17.55
C ASN A 159 0.95 2.96 17.45
N LYS A 160 1.65 2.59 18.53
CA LYS A 160 3.13 2.58 18.56
C LYS A 160 3.74 1.74 17.44
N ASN A 161 3.09 0.63 17.06
CA ASN A 161 3.58 -0.30 16.04
C ASN A 161 3.30 0.20 14.62
N THR A 162 2.20 0.95 14.42
CA THR A 162 1.77 1.45 13.11
C THR A 162 2.15 2.91 12.86
N GLN A 163 2.77 3.60 13.82
CA GLN A 163 3.17 5.01 13.68
C GLN A 163 4.05 5.25 12.43
N THR A 164 4.92 4.30 12.11
CA THR A 164 5.80 4.38 10.95
C THR A 164 5.04 4.33 9.62
N TYR A 165 3.82 3.75 9.61
CA TYR A 165 2.95 3.74 8.45
C TYR A 165 2.30 5.10 8.17
N ARG A 166 2.26 6.03 9.14
CA ARG A 166 1.62 7.33 8.97
C ARG A 166 2.14 8.09 7.74
N MET A 167 3.45 8.12 7.57
CA MET A 167 4.07 8.74 6.41
C MET A 167 3.70 8.00 5.12
N LEU A 168 3.81 6.66 5.13
CA LEU A 168 3.51 5.84 3.94
C LEU A 168 2.06 6.04 3.49
N MET A 169 1.11 6.02 4.42
CA MET A 169 -0.30 6.29 4.12
C MET A 169 -0.52 7.70 3.57
N GLY A 170 0.19 8.70 4.10
CA GLY A 170 0.15 10.06 3.58
C GLY A 170 0.65 10.16 2.13
N ILE A 171 1.75 9.47 1.81
CA ILE A 171 2.28 9.42 0.44
C ILE A 171 1.31 8.68 -0.50
N CYS A 172 0.74 7.56 -0.05
CA CYS A 172 -0.28 6.83 -0.82
C CYS A 172 -1.51 7.71 -1.09
N TYR A 173 -1.98 8.45 -0.07
CA TYR A 173 -3.09 9.39 -0.19
C TYR A 173 -2.83 10.45 -1.26
N LEU A 174 -1.69 11.14 -1.17
CA LEU A 174 -1.32 12.19 -2.13
C LEU A 174 -1.21 11.65 -3.56
N PHE A 175 -0.59 10.49 -3.73
CA PHE A 175 -0.42 9.87 -5.03
C PHE A 175 -1.75 9.42 -5.65
N LEU A 176 -2.56 8.66 -4.91
CA LEU A 176 -3.83 8.10 -5.43
C LEU A 176 -4.88 9.19 -5.68
N ASN A 177 -5.00 10.19 -4.79
CA ASN A 177 -5.92 11.31 -5.01
C ASN A 177 -5.47 12.23 -6.16
N GLY A 178 -4.16 12.43 -6.34
CA GLY A 178 -3.64 13.15 -7.50
C GLY A 178 -4.02 12.46 -8.82
N LEU A 179 -4.00 11.13 -8.86
CA LEU A 179 -4.46 10.37 -10.02
C LEU A 179 -5.96 10.50 -10.27
N LEU A 180 -6.78 10.43 -9.22
CA LEU A 180 -8.24 10.57 -9.34
C LEU A 180 -8.65 11.94 -9.89
N GLN A 181 -8.00 13.01 -9.42
CA GLN A 181 -8.25 14.37 -9.90
C GLN A 181 -7.88 14.55 -11.38
N THR A 182 -6.78 13.93 -11.85
CA THR A 182 -6.40 13.98 -13.26
C THR A 182 -7.36 13.21 -14.15
N GLN A 183 -7.96 12.13 -13.68
CA GLN A 183 -8.97 11.38 -14.42
C GLN A 183 -10.30 12.13 -14.53
N SER A 184 -10.72 12.82 -13.47
CA SER A 184 -11.96 13.61 -13.47
C SER A 184 -11.86 14.85 -14.37
N ASN A 185 -10.70 15.50 -14.43
CA ASN A 185 -10.47 16.68 -15.27
C ASN A 185 -10.23 16.34 -16.75
N GLY A 186 -9.97 15.09 -17.11
CA GLY A 186 -9.85 14.62 -18.49
C GLY A 186 -11.18 14.38 -19.20
N SER A 187 -12.30 14.52 -18.51
CA SER A 187 -13.66 14.28 -19.06
C SER A 187 -14.41 15.56 -19.42
N ILE A 188 -13.78 16.73 -19.34
CA ILE A 188 -14.39 17.98 -19.77
C ILE A 188 -13.89 18.28 -21.19
N LYS A 189 -14.66 17.84 -22.17
CA LYS A 189 -14.75 18.41 -23.52
C LYS A 189 -16.06 19.13 -23.63
#